data_83f3dc838632d87128b11ce1d289222b
#
_entry.id   83f3dc838632d87128b11ce1d289222b
#
_cell.length_a   1.000
_cell.length_b   1.000
_cell.length_c   1.000
_cell.angle_alpha   90.00
_cell.angle_beta   90.00
_cell.angle_gamma   90.00
#
_symmetry.space_group_name_H-M   'P 1'
#
loop_
_entity.id
_entity.type
_entity.pdbx_description
1 polymer ?
#
loop_
_entity_poly.entity_id
_entity_poly.type
_entity_poly.pdbx_seq_one_letter_code
_entity_poly.pdbx_strand_id
1 'polypeptide(L)'
;MKKYNIQNYIRWKHDMSTSLNRLPDLSYKELSRDQLITKFLPLVENLARKFPTSQAASGVLTINDFISIGNYGLTAGVDRIDWDTILNADNPEKTLKSFLSKRIKGAIRRDVDSNRGTMRIPEHKLNEIRKNFGEDKKAVELFFNSIFTSLDDGTPEQQSMAYNIPDSNNYNKQLLSVYIKALMLQHLNPKEFQVLRLSYGLDCEKHSAKEIAEILGIKGSSSYVRISQLKKVAIDK
;
A
#
# COMPACT_ATOMS: atom_id res chain seq x y z
N MET A 1 -2.39 17.61 2.01
CA MET A 1 -1.00 18.13 1.80
C MET A 1 0.00 17.10 2.29
N LYS A 2 0.80 16.49 1.40
CA LYS A 2 1.82 15.50 1.82
C LYS A 2 2.83 16.22 2.70
N LYS A 3 2.94 15.80 3.97
CA LYS A 3 4.00 16.27 4.87
C LYS A 3 5.32 15.68 4.36
N TYR A 4 6.10 16.47 3.63
CA TYR A 4 7.48 16.10 3.33
C TYR A 4 8.23 15.97 4.66
N ASN A 5 9.08 14.95 4.77
CA ASN A 5 10.03 14.91 5.87
C ASN A 5 11.14 15.94 5.59
N ILE A 6 10.81 17.20 5.87
CA ILE A 6 11.67 18.37 5.61
C ILE A 6 13.03 18.19 6.29
N GLN A 7 13.06 17.61 7.49
CA GLN A 7 14.31 17.40 8.23
C GLN A 7 15.25 16.44 7.51
N ASN A 8 14.74 15.33 6.98
CA ASN A 8 15.56 14.38 6.22
C ASN A 8 16.08 15.00 4.92
N TYR A 9 15.26 15.81 4.27
CA TYR A 9 15.70 16.53 3.06
C TYR A 9 16.78 17.57 3.37
N ILE A 10 16.64 18.35 4.45
CA ILE A 10 17.66 19.33 4.88
C ILE A 10 18.97 18.64 5.22
N ARG A 11 18.91 17.52 5.99
CA ARG A 11 20.10 16.73 6.33
C ARG A 11 20.79 16.21 5.08
N TRP A 12 20.05 15.56 4.19
CA TRP A 12 20.59 15.06 2.91
C TRP A 12 21.27 16.17 2.11
N LYS A 13 20.66 17.35 2.03
CA LYS A 13 21.22 18.50 1.31
C LYS A 13 22.51 19.02 1.94
N HIS A 14 22.57 19.07 3.26
CA HIS A 14 23.77 19.44 4.00
C HIS A 14 24.91 18.43 3.75
N ASP A 15 24.62 17.14 3.86
CA ASP A 15 25.58 16.06 3.65
C ASP A 15 26.11 16.06 2.21
N MET A 16 25.23 16.27 1.24
CA MET A 16 25.59 16.43 -0.17
C MET A 16 26.52 17.62 -0.37
N SER A 17 26.21 18.79 0.19
CA SER A 17 27.05 19.99 0.09
C SER A 17 28.42 19.77 0.70
N THR A 18 28.50 19.14 1.87
CA THR A 18 29.75 18.82 2.55
C THR A 18 30.59 17.83 1.72
N SER A 19 29.97 16.84 1.12
CA SER A 19 30.65 15.87 0.26
C SER A 19 31.19 16.52 -1.03
N LEU A 20 30.42 17.43 -1.63
CA LEU A 20 30.86 18.18 -2.81
C LEU A 20 32.10 19.05 -2.54
N ASN A 21 32.16 19.72 -1.38
CA ASN A 21 33.29 20.56 -0.99
C ASN A 21 34.61 19.78 -0.74
N ARG A 22 34.50 18.45 -0.55
CA ARG A 22 35.65 17.55 -0.36
C ARG A 22 36.15 16.93 -1.67
N LEU A 23 35.47 17.17 -2.80
CA LEU A 23 35.87 16.61 -4.08
C LEU A 23 37.12 17.32 -4.59
N PRO A 24 38.09 16.59 -5.18
CA PRO A 24 39.23 17.16 -5.85
C PRO A 24 38.79 17.89 -7.12
N ASP A 25 39.51 18.97 -7.47
CA ASP A 25 39.28 19.70 -8.72
C ASP A 25 40.04 19.02 -9.87
N LEU A 26 39.49 17.89 -10.31
CA LEU A 26 40.02 17.05 -11.39
C LEU A 26 39.05 17.05 -12.58
N SER A 27 39.57 16.67 -13.75
CA SER A 27 38.72 16.45 -14.93
C SER A 27 37.74 15.29 -14.69
N TYR A 28 36.58 15.30 -15.38
CA TYR A 28 35.52 14.26 -15.17
C TYR A 28 36.05 12.83 -15.42
N LYS A 29 37.02 12.64 -16.29
CA LYS A 29 37.63 11.34 -16.60
C LYS A 29 38.54 10.82 -15.49
N GLU A 30 39.20 11.74 -14.76
CA GLU A 30 40.14 11.41 -13.69
C GLU A 30 39.47 11.14 -12.35
N LEU A 31 38.23 11.57 -12.20
CA LEU A 31 37.42 11.28 -11.00
C LEU A 31 37.15 9.80 -10.89
N SER A 32 37.24 9.28 -9.66
CA SER A 32 36.74 7.92 -9.39
C SER A 32 35.22 7.83 -9.61
N ARG A 33 34.73 6.63 -9.78
CA ARG A 33 33.29 6.35 -9.95
C ARG A 33 32.42 7.07 -8.89
N ASP A 34 32.78 6.94 -7.62
CA ASP A 34 32.02 7.51 -6.51
C ASP A 34 32.14 9.03 -6.42
N GLN A 35 33.31 9.59 -6.77
CA GLN A 35 33.51 11.04 -6.88
C GLN A 35 32.67 11.63 -8.02
N LEU A 36 32.57 10.92 -9.15
CA LEU A 36 31.75 11.33 -10.28
C LEU A 36 30.27 11.33 -9.93
N ILE A 37 29.79 10.27 -9.27
CA ILE A 37 28.42 10.18 -8.77
C ILE A 37 28.14 11.36 -7.83
N THR A 38 29.01 11.61 -6.84
CA THR A 38 28.86 12.70 -5.87
C THR A 38 28.78 14.05 -6.57
N LYS A 39 29.64 14.29 -7.57
CA LYS A 39 29.66 15.55 -8.35
C LYS A 39 28.37 15.84 -9.08
N PHE A 40 27.61 14.77 -9.47
CA PHE A 40 26.34 14.90 -10.20
C PHE A 40 25.09 14.77 -9.34
N LEU A 41 25.17 14.60 -8.01
CA LEU A 41 24.00 14.60 -7.10
C LEU A 41 23.12 15.86 -7.23
N PRO A 42 23.68 17.09 -7.35
CA PRO A 42 22.83 18.28 -7.55
C PRO A 42 22.02 18.24 -8.84
N LEU A 43 22.53 17.59 -9.89
CA LEU A 43 21.78 17.39 -11.13
C LEU A 43 20.56 16.52 -10.91
N VAL A 44 20.66 15.47 -10.07
CA VAL A 44 19.54 14.62 -9.70
C VAL A 44 18.47 15.43 -8.98
N GLU A 45 18.84 16.21 -7.97
CA GLU A 45 17.90 17.07 -7.23
C GLU A 45 17.15 18.02 -8.18
N ASN A 46 17.88 18.71 -9.05
CA ASN A 46 17.29 19.64 -10.01
C ASN A 46 16.34 18.96 -11.00
N LEU A 47 16.62 17.73 -11.40
CA LEU A 47 15.77 16.96 -12.29
C LEU A 47 14.56 16.38 -11.55
N ALA A 48 14.73 15.87 -10.34
CA ALA A 48 13.65 15.33 -9.50
C ALA A 48 12.59 16.39 -9.20
N ARG A 49 12.99 17.63 -8.93
CA ARG A 49 12.09 18.77 -8.69
C ARG A 49 11.20 19.14 -9.87
N LYS A 50 11.57 18.72 -11.08
CA LYS A 50 10.75 18.97 -12.29
C LYS A 50 9.60 17.99 -12.44
N PHE A 51 9.58 16.93 -11.64
CA PHE A 51 8.46 15.98 -11.64
C PHE A 51 7.36 16.45 -10.68
N PRO A 52 6.09 16.39 -11.12
CA PRO A 52 4.97 16.78 -10.26
C PRO A 52 4.82 15.79 -9.12
N THR A 53 4.60 16.31 -7.91
CA THR A 53 4.38 15.55 -6.67
C THR A 53 2.91 15.53 -6.24
N SER A 54 2.00 15.90 -7.15
CA SER A 54 0.57 15.81 -6.88
C SER A 54 0.14 14.35 -6.78
N GLN A 55 -0.87 14.06 -5.96
CA GLN A 55 -1.39 12.71 -5.78
C GLN A 55 -1.83 12.06 -7.09
N ALA A 56 -2.47 12.83 -7.99
CA ALA A 56 -2.89 12.36 -9.30
C ALA A 56 -1.71 11.97 -10.21
N ALA A 57 -0.55 12.62 -10.08
CA ALA A 57 0.60 12.38 -10.95
C ALA A 57 1.57 11.35 -10.38
N SER A 58 1.88 11.43 -9.09
CA SER A 58 2.92 10.61 -8.44
C SER A 58 2.39 9.61 -7.42
N GLY A 59 1.05 9.57 -7.19
CA GLY A 59 0.46 8.67 -6.21
C GLY A 59 1.01 8.93 -4.81
N VAL A 60 1.59 7.90 -4.20
CA VAL A 60 2.19 7.97 -2.85
C VAL A 60 3.65 8.47 -2.85
N LEU A 61 4.29 8.58 -4.01
CA LEU A 61 5.69 8.94 -4.14
C LEU A 61 5.94 10.40 -3.76
N THR A 62 6.99 10.63 -2.98
CA THR A 62 7.43 11.95 -2.50
C THR A 62 8.63 12.45 -3.32
N ILE A 63 9.05 13.70 -3.10
CA ILE A 63 10.28 14.25 -3.70
C ILE A 63 11.52 13.44 -3.28
N ASN A 64 11.56 12.93 -2.05
CA ASN A 64 12.68 12.12 -1.56
C ASN A 64 12.77 10.79 -2.31
N ASP A 65 11.63 10.20 -2.66
CA ASP A 65 11.59 8.99 -3.48
C ASP A 65 12.12 9.28 -4.88
N PHE A 66 11.74 10.40 -5.49
CA PHE A 66 12.27 10.80 -6.80
C PHE A 66 13.78 11.05 -6.78
N ILE A 67 14.31 11.65 -5.71
CA ILE A 67 15.74 11.83 -5.53
C ILE A 67 16.42 10.47 -5.39
N SER A 68 15.91 9.57 -4.58
CA SER A 68 16.47 8.22 -4.38
C SER A 68 16.51 7.41 -5.68
N ILE A 69 15.40 7.41 -6.43
CA ILE A 69 15.30 6.77 -7.74
C ILE A 69 16.24 7.43 -8.74
N GLY A 70 16.32 8.75 -8.72
CA GLY A 70 17.22 9.52 -9.55
C GLY A 70 18.70 9.20 -9.28
N ASN A 71 19.08 9.02 -8.02
CA ASN A 71 20.43 8.60 -7.61
C ASN A 71 20.74 7.19 -8.14
N TYR A 72 19.77 6.24 -8.07
CA TYR A 72 19.93 4.94 -8.71
C TYR A 72 20.13 5.07 -10.23
N GLY A 73 19.33 5.91 -10.89
CA GLY A 73 19.46 6.20 -12.32
C GLY A 73 20.80 6.85 -12.70
N LEU A 74 21.32 7.74 -11.84
CA LEU A 74 22.64 8.35 -11.97
C LEU A 74 23.73 7.28 -11.86
N THR A 75 23.73 6.45 -10.82
CA THR A 75 24.72 5.40 -10.59
C THR A 75 24.79 4.44 -11.79
N ALA A 76 23.62 3.93 -12.22
CA ALA A 76 23.54 3.07 -13.41
C ALA A 76 23.94 3.80 -14.72
N GLY A 77 23.79 5.12 -14.75
CA GLY A 77 24.25 5.96 -15.86
C GLY A 77 25.76 6.09 -15.89
N VAL A 78 26.39 6.34 -14.73
CA VAL A 78 27.85 6.46 -14.58
C VAL A 78 28.54 5.15 -15.00
N ASP A 79 28.00 4.00 -14.61
CA ASP A 79 28.55 2.69 -14.98
C ASP A 79 28.51 2.41 -16.51
N ARG A 80 27.72 3.17 -17.27
CA ARG A 80 27.53 3.01 -18.72
C ARG A 80 28.04 4.18 -19.53
N ILE A 81 28.96 4.95 -18.98
CA ILE A 81 29.59 6.06 -19.70
C ILE A 81 30.54 5.51 -20.75
N ASP A 82 30.33 5.90 -22.00
CA ASP A 82 31.26 5.71 -23.09
C ASP A 82 32.13 6.99 -23.20
N TRP A 83 33.33 6.91 -22.62
CA TRP A 83 34.26 8.02 -22.57
C TRP A 83 34.76 8.44 -23.95
N ASP A 84 34.90 7.50 -24.90
CA ASP A 84 35.41 7.82 -26.22
C ASP A 84 34.41 8.68 -27.00
N THR A 85 33.10 8.33 -26.91
CA THR A 85 32.06 9.15 -27.53
C THR A 85 31.91 10.52 -26.85
N ILE A 86 32.12 10.62 -25.54
CA ILE A 86 31.97 11.88 -24.81
C ILE A 86 33.14 12.82 -25.09
N LEU A 87 34.37 12.31 -25.11
CA LEU A 87 35.58 13.12 -25.33
C LEU A 87 35.69 13.63 -26.75
N ASN A 88 35.18 12.90 -27.74
CA ASN A 88 35.17 13.30 -29.15
C ASN A 88 34.02 14.29 -29.48
N ALA A 89 33.15 14.63 -28.54
CA ALA A 89 32.10 15.62 -28.76
C ALA A 89 32.63 17.06 -28.66
N ASP A 90 32.01 18.00 -29.38
CA ASP A 90 32.35 19.42 -29.37
C ASP A 90 32.38 20.04 -27.96
N ASN A 91 31.52 19.55 -27.07
CA ASN A 91 31.47 19.97 -25.67
C ASN A 91 31.24 18.74 -24.75
N PRO A 92 32.33 18.12 -24.26
CA PRO A 92 32.28 16.91 -23.45
C PRO A 92 31.45 17.06 -22.19
N GLU A 93 31.55 18.20 -21.51
CA GLU A 93 30.79 18.45 -20.28
C GLU A 93 29.27 18.49 -20.53
N LYS A 94 28.84 19.20 -21.56
CA LYS A 94 27.44 19.32 -21.94
C LYS A 94 26.87 17.95 -22.40
N THR A 95 27.67 17.19 -23.14
CA THR A 95 27.30 15.85 -23.61
C THR A 95 27.16 14.90 -22.44
N LEU A 96 28.08 14.88 -21.48
CA LEU A 96 28.01 14.08 -20.27
C LEU A 96 26.76 14.43 -19.44
N LYS A 97 26.53 15.72 -19.18
CA LYS A 97 25.33 16.19 -18.45
C LYS A 97 24.04 15.78 -19.15
N SER A 98 23.97 15.87 -20.48
CA SER A 98 22.82 15.48 -21.28
C SER A 98 22.58 13.97 -21.20
N PHE A 99 23.63 13.16 -21.33
CA PHE A 99 23.55 11.72 -21.21
C PHE A 99 23.01 11.29 -19.84
N LEU A 100 23.62 11.78 -18.75
CA LEU A 100 23.18 11.46 -17.39
C LEU A 100 21.75 11.95 -17.13
N SER A 101 21.40 13.15 -17.61
CA SER A 101 20.04 13.69 -17.46
C SER A 101 18.98 12.80 -18.10
N LYS A 102 19.26 12.21 -19.29
CA LYS A 102 18.36 11.27 -19.95
C LYS A 102 18.17 10.00 -19.12
N ARG A 103 19.25 9.45 -18.55
CA ARG A 103 19.22 8.24 -17.70
C ARG A 103 18.45 8.48 -16.42
N ILE A 104 18.71 9.58 -15.71
CA ILE A 104 18.03 9.97 -14.47
C ILE A 104 16.52 10.15 -14.72
N LYS A 105 16.15 10.96 -15.71
CA LYS A 105 14.73 11.17 -16.06
C LYS A 105 14.01 9.88 -16.46
N GLY A 106 14.71 9.01 -17.22
CA GLY A 106 14.17 7.72 -17.63
C GLY A 106 13.94 6.78 -16.44
N ALA A 107 14.86 6.76 -15.47
CA ALA A 107 14.70 5.98 -14.23
C ALA A 107 13.47 6.47 -13.42
N ILE A 108 13.39 7.78 -13.16
CA ILE A 108 12.27 8.37 -12.41
C ILE A 108 10.93 8.07 -13.09
N ARG A 109 10.81 8.23 -14.40
CA ARG A 109 9.55 7.96 -15.14
C ARG A 109 9.11 6.52 -14.99
N ARG A 110 10.00 5.56 -15.21
CA ARG A 110 9.67 4.13 -15.12
C ARG A 110 9.25 3.74 -13.71
N ASP A 111 9.92 4.28 -12.71
CA ASP A 111 9.60 3.97 -11.33
C ASP A 111 8.28 4.59 -10.87
N VAL A 112 7.99 5.83 -11.28
CA VAL A 112 6.67 6.46 -11.07
C VAL A 112 5.58 5.61 -11.69
N ASP A 113 5.76 5.16 -12.93
CA ASP A 113 4.76 4.34 -13.62
C ASP A 113 4.53 2.99 -12.92
N SER A 114 5.56 2.45 -12.26
CA SER A 114 5.47 1.17 -11.54
C SER A 114 4.87 1.29 -10.14
N ASN A 115 5.16 2.38 -9.41
CA ASN A 115 4.96 2.45 -7.96
C ASN A 115 3.98 3.55 -7.51
N ARG A 116 3.39 4.30 -8.43
CA ARG A 116 2.47 5.40 -8.07
C ARG A 116 1.11 4.97 -7.57
N GLY A 117 0.65 3.75 -7.90
CA GLY A 117 -0.71 3.26 -7.61
C GLY A 117 -0.72 1.92 -6.90
N THR A 118 -1.91 1.52 -6.46
CA THR A 118 -2.16 0.23 -5.81
C THR A 118 -1.93 -0.95 -6.75
N MET A 119 -2.32 -0.76 -8.03
CA MET A 119 -2.13 -1.76 -9.08
C MET A 119 -1.08 -1.26 -10.07
N ARG A 120 -0.15 -2.15 -10.40
CA ARG A 120 0.84 -1.87 -11.44
C ARG A 120 0.21 -2.02 -12.82
N ILE A 121 0.18 -0.92 -13.59
CA ILE A 121 -0.22 -0.95 -14.99
C ILE A 121 1.04 -1.10 -15.85
N PRO A 122 1.11 -2.05 -16.80
CA PRO A 122 2.26 -2.19 -17.69
C PRO A 122 2.57 -0.91 -18.47
N GLU A 123 3.85 -0.60 -18.69
CA GLU A 123 4.30 0.64 -19.32
C GLU A 123 3.69 0.87 -20.72
N HIS A 124 3.57 -0.20 -21.51
CA HIS A 124 2.97 -0.10 -22.85
C HIS A 124 1.49 0.34 -22.78
N LYS A 125 0.72 -0.16 -21.79
CA LYS A 125 -0.67 0.27 -21.59
C LYS A 125 -0.76 1.70 -21.09
N LEU A 126 0.13 2.14 -20.21
CA LEU A 126 0.20 3.54 -19.78
C LEU A 126 0.53 4.47 -20.96
N ASN A 127 1.42 4.06 -21.84
CA ASN A 127 1.75 4.83 -23.04
C ASN A 127 0.56 4.88 -24.02
N GLU A 128 -0.18 3.78 -24.17
CA GLU A 128 -1.41 3.75 -24.95
C GLU A 128 -2.48 4.69 -24.37
N ILE A 129 -2.73 4.62 -23.06
CA ILE A 129 -3.66 5.52 -22.37
C ILE A 129 -3.26 7.00 -22.55
N ARG A 130 -1.95 7.31 -22.46
CA ARG A 130 -1.43 8.67 -22.66
C ARG A 130 -1.61 9.19 -24.10
N LYS A 131 -1.48 8.30 -25.08
CA LYS A 131 -1.67 8.65 -26.51
C LYS A 131 -3.15 8.86 -26.83
N ASN A 132 -4.00 7.98 -26.32
CA ASN A 132 -5.43 7.92 -26.64
C ASN A 132 -6.28 8.50 -25.48
N PHE A 133 -5.73 9.45 -24.73
CA PHE A 133 -6.41 10.02 -23.55
C PHE A 133 -7.73 10.66 -23.97
N GLY A 134 -8.83 10.09 -23.43
CA GLY A 134 -10.20 10.54 -23.73
C GLY A 134 -10.97 9.68 -24.74
N GLU A 135 -10.30 8.85 -25.54
CA GLU A 135 -10.97 7.94 -26.50
C GLU A 135 -11.46 6.65 -25.83
N ASP A 136 -10.64 6.06 -24.96
CA ASP A 136 -11.00 4.84 -24.20
C ASP A 136 -11.33 5.20 -22.74
N LYS A 137 -12.64 5.37 -22.46
CA LYS A 137 -13.14 5.69 -21.12
C LYS A 137 -12.78 4.62 -20.08
N LYS A 138 -12.80 3.33 -20.45
CA LYS A 138 -12.48 2.22 -19.52
C LYS A 138 -11.00 2.22 -19.14
N ALA A 139 -10.11 2.49 -20.08
CA ALA A 139 -8.67 2.59 -19.81
C ALA A 139 -8.33 3.80 -18.93
N VAL A 140 -9.01 4.92 -19.15
CA VAL A 140 -8.88 6.12 -18.31
C VAL A 140 -9.41 5.86 -16.90
N GLU A 141 -10.55 5.19 -16.76
CA GLU A 141 -11.13 4.81 -15.47
C GLU A 141 -10.19 3.87 -14.70
N LEU A 142 -9.64 2.85 -15.37
CA LEU A 142 -8.64 1.95 -14.77
C LEU A 142 -7.42 2.73 -14.25
N PHE A 143 -6.96 3.71 -15.02
CA PHE A 143 -5.85 4.57 -14.63
C PHE A 143 -6.15 5.35 -13.34
N PHE A 144 -7.31 5.97 -13.23
CA PHE A 144 -7.71 6.72 -12.04
C PHE A 144 -7.99 5.81 -10.85
N ASN A 145 -8.64 4.67 -11.05
CA ASN A 145 -8.93 3.69 -10.00
C ASN A 145 -7.67 3.02 -9.43
N SER A 146 -6.55 3.04 -10.15
CA SER A 146 -5.27 2.55 -9.65
C SER A 146 -4.56 3.51 -8.69
N ILE A 147 -5.03 4.75 -8.57
CA ILE A 147 -4.41 5.78 -7.73
C ILE A 147 -4.97 5.71 -6.31
N PHE A 148 -4.09 5.85 -5.31
CA PHE A 148 -4.53 5.96 -3.91
C PHE A 148 -5.32 7.25 -3.67
N THR A 149 -6.44 7.11 -2.97
CA THR A 149 -7.27 8.23 -2.53
C THR A 149 -7.26 8.29 -1.00
N SER A 150 -7.26 9.49 -0.42
CA SER A 150 -7.37 9.65 1.03
C SER A 150 -8.79 9.32 1.49
N LEU A 151 -8.93 8.58 2.59
CA LEU A 151 -10.23 8.32 3.23
C LEU A 151 -10.82 9.57 3.89
N ASP A 152 -9.95 10.50 4.30
CA ASP A 152 -10.31 11.76 4.96
C ASP A 152 -10.51 12.91 3.96
N ASP A 153 -10.41 12.63 2.63
CA ASP A 153 -10.56 13.63 1.59
C ASP A 153 -12.06 13.88 1.37
N GLY A 154 -12.55 14.95 1.93
CA GLY A 154 -13.92 15.41 1.80
C GLY A 154 -14.01 16.87 2.21
N THR A 155 -14.84 17.65 1.50
CA THR A 155 -15.22 19.00 1.97
C THR A 155 -16.17 18.87 3.17
N PRO A 156 -16.29 19.88 4.04
CA PRO A 156 -17.23 19.85 5.18
C PRO A 156 -18.68 19.55 4.78
N GLU A 157 -19.04 19.76 3.51
CA GLU A 157 -20.36 19.52 2.94
C GLU A 157 -20.47 18.11 2.30
N GLN A 158 -19.35 17.49 1.94
CA GLN A 158 -19.28 16.12 1.42
C GLN A 158 -18.82 15.21 2.54
N GLN A 159 -19.65 14.22 2.86
CA GLN A 159 -19.27 13.19 3.82
C GLN A 159 -17.95 12.54 3.40
N SER A 160 -17.02 12.39 4.34
CA SER A 160 -15.75 11.71 4.13
C SER A 160 -15.98 10.34 3.46
N MET A 161 -15.12 9.95 2.52
CA MET A 161 -15.18 8.63 1.87
C MET A 161 -15.20 7.48 2.87
N ALA A 162 -14.69 7.68 4.10
CA ALA A 162 -14.74 6.69 5.18
C ALA A 162 -16.17 6.25 5.52
N TYR A 163 -17.16 7.13 5.41
CA TYR A 163 -18.57 6.80 5.66
C TYR A 163 -19.20 5.88 4.58
N ASN A 164 -18.61 5.84 3.39
CA ASN A 164 -19.08 5.00 2.29
C ASN A 164 -18.47 3.60 2.29
N ILE A 165 -17.51 3.31 3.18
CA ILE A 165 -16.88 2.01 3.29
C ILE A 165 -17.78 1.12 4.16
N PRO A 166 -18.33 0.01 3.62
CA PRO A 166 -19.16 -0.87 4.41
C PRO A 166 -18.34 -1.52 5.53
N ASP A 167 -18.90 -1.51 6.74
CA ASP A 167 -18.33 -2.26 7.85
C ASP A 167 -18.61 -3.77 7.62
N SER A 168 -17.57 -4.59 7.79
CA SER A 168 -17.69 -6.05 7.72
C SER A 168 -18.39 -6.65 8.96
N ASN A 169 -18.57 -5.87 10.03
CA ASN A 169 -19.24 -6.31 11.23
C ASN A 169 -20.74 -6.45 11.00
N ASN A 170 -21.24 -7.68 11.13
CA ASN A 170 -22.67 -7.95 11.02
C ASN A 170 -23.37 -7.69 12.37
N TYR A 171 -23.72 -6.44 12.66
CA TYR A 171 -24.43 -6.04 13.89
C TYR A 171 -25.77 -6.78 14.07
N ASN A 172 -26.46 -7.12 12.97
CA ASN A 172 -27.70 -7.89 13.01
C ASN A 172 -27.48 -9.28 13.58
N LYS A 173 -26.31 -9.88 13.39
CA LYS A 173 -25.97 -11.19 13.96
C LYS A 173 -25.86 -11.14 15.48
N GLN A 174 -25.31 -10.06 16.03
CA GLN A 174 -25.21 -9.86 17.48
C GLN A 174 -26.59 -9.62 18.10
N LEU A 175 -27.39 -8.74 17.49
CA LEU A 175 -28.76 -8.49 17.93
C LEU A 175 -29.62 -9.76 17.86
N LEU A 176 -29.53 -10.54 16.79
CA LEU A 176 -30.20 -11.81 16.63
C LEU A 176 -29.79 -12.81 17.72
N SER A 177 -28.51 -12.89 18.07
CA SER A 177 -28.04 -13.76 19.16
C SER A 177 -28.62 -13.37 20.51
N VAL A 178 -28.69 -12.07 20.83
CA VAL A 178 -29.32 -11.59 22.07
C VAL A 178 -30.82 -11.88 22.08
N TYR A 179 -31.50 -11.66 20.96
CA TYR A 179 -32.94 -11.93 20.82
C TYR A 179 -33.28 -13.43 20.99
N ILE A 180 -32.49 -14.31 20.32
CA ILE A 180 -32.68 -15.77 20.45
C ILE A 180 -32.47 -16.22 21.90
N LYS A 181 -31.46 -15.69 22.60
CA LYS A 181 -31.24 -16.02 24.02
C LYS A 181 -32.41 -15.61 24.90
N ALA A 182 -32.96 -14.42 24.67
CA ALA A 182 -34.15 -13.97 25.41
C ALA A 182 -35.36 -14.88 25.20
N LEU A 183 -35.64 -15.29 23.96
CA LEU A 183 -36.70 -16.25 23.63
C LEU A 183 -36.47 -17.61 24.31
N MET A 184 -35.23 -18.11 24.21
CA MET A 184 -34.89 -19.41 24.84
C MET A 184 -35.11 -19.39 26.36
N LEU A 185 -34.82 -18.28 27.04
CA LEU A 185 -35.01 -18.12 28.48
C LEU A 185 -36.51 -18.09 28.87
N GLN A 186 -37.39 -17.61 27.98
CA GLN A 186 -38.82 -17.55 28.22
C GLN A 186 -39.53 -18.91 28.01
N HIS A 187 -39.05 -19.68 27.03
CA HIS A 187 -39.79 -20.87 26.56
C HIS A 187 -39.16 -22.21 26.96
N LEU A 188 -37.86 -22.21 27.30
CA LEU A 188 -37.13 -23.45 27.60
C LEU A 188 -36.83 -23.64 29.08
N ASN A 189 -36.81 -24.91 29.49
CA ASN A 189 -36.32 -25.25 30.81
C ASN A 189 -34.80 -25.00 30.94
N PRO A 190 -34.24 -24.71 32.14
CA PRO A 190 -32.81 -24.41 32.32
C PRO A 190 -31.86 -25.45 31.70
N LYS A 191 -32.24 -26.74 31.73
CA LYS A 191 -31.45 -27.82 31.12
C LYS A 191 -31.49 -27.77 29.58
N GLU A 192 -32.64 -27.54 29.01
CA GLU A 192 -32.84 -27.38 27.55
C GLU A 192 -32.12 -26.19 27.03
N PHE A 193 -32.20 -25.06 27.73
CA PHE A 193 -31.44 -23.84 27.45
C PHE A 193 -29.94 -24.09 27.38
N GLN A 194 -29.37 -24.75 28.42
CA GLN A 194 -27.93 -25.05 28.47
C GLN A 194 -27.49 -26.00 27.32
N VAL A 195 -28.34 -27.01 27.01
CA VAL A 195 -28.04 -27.92 25.90
C VAL A 195 -27.99 -27.17 24.56
N LEU A 196 -28.93 -26.28 24.26
CA LEU A 196 -28.92 -25.51 23.04
C LEU A 196 -27.74 -24.49 23.03
N ARG A 197 -27.54 -23.79 24.14
CA ARG A 197 -26.45 -22.81 24.28
C ARG A 197 -25.11 -23.42 23.95
N LEU A 198 -24.79 -24.57 24.55
CA LEU A 198 -23.51 -25.26 24.36
C LEU A 198 -23.41 -25.96 22.97
N SER A 199 -24.52 -26.49 22.47
CA SER A 199 -24.56 -27.16 21.15
C SER A 199 -24.34 -26.22 19.99
N TYR A 200 -24.82 -24.98 20.07
CA TYR A 200 -24.69 -23.97 19.00
C TYR A 200 -23.58 -22.92 19.24
N GLY A 201 -23.03 -22.89 20.46
CA GLY A 201 -22.00 -21.92 20.82
C GLY A 201 -22.51 -20.47 20.78
N LEU A 202 -23.66 -20.19 21.42
CA LEU A 202 -24.29 -18.87 21.31
C LEU A 202 -23.54 -17.74 21.99
N ASP A 203 -22.77 -18.04 23.05
CA ASP A 203 -21.89 -17.12 23.80
C ASP A 203 -20.68 -17.85 24.40
N CYS A 204 -20.44 -19.05 23.93
CA CYS A 204 -19.35 -19.93 24.35
C CYS A 204 -18.86 -20.74 23.15
N GLU A 205 -17.83 -21.51 23.31
CA GLU A 205 -17.38 -22.46 22.30
C GLU A 205 -18.43 -23.58 22.08
N LYS A 206 -18.49 -24.09 20.86
CA LYS A 206 -19.39 -25.17 20.50
C LYS A 206 -18.87 -26.50 21.06
N HIS A 207 -19.71 -27.20 21.79
CA HIS A 207 -19.38 -28.47 22.45
C HIS A 207 -20.06 -29.65 21.78
N SER A 208 -19.45 -30.83 21.86
CA SER A 208 -20.01 -32.08 21.40
C SER A 208 -21.06 -32.62 22.42
N ALA A 209 -21.94 -33.48 21.96
CA ALA A 209 -22.98 -34.06 22.86
C ALA A 209 -22.38 -34.83 24.06
N LYS A 210 -21.19 -35.40 23.94
CA LYS A 210 -20.48 -36.08 25.03
C LYS A 210 -19.99 -35.07 26.09
N GLU A 211 -19.32 -34.01 25.66
CA GLU A 211 -18.86 -32.94 26.53
C GLU A 211 -20.00 -32.23 27.26
N ILE A 212 -21.12 -31.99 26.54
CA ILE A 212 -22.33 -31.40 27.14
C ILE A 212 -22.88 -32.30 28.23
N ALA A 213 -22.89 -33.62 28.02
CA ALA A 213 -23.32 -34.56 29.04
C ALA A 213 -22.43 -34.54 30.29
N GLU A 214 -21.14 -34.39 30.11
CA GLU A 214 -20.15 -34.25 31.22
C GLU A 214 -20.39 -32.95 31.99
N ILE A 215 -20.51 -31.81 31.26
CA ILE A 215 -20.76 -30.49 31.85
C ILE A 215 -22.05 -30.45 32.66
N LEU A 216 -23.12 -31.08 32.14
CA LEU A 216 -24.41 -31.13 32.81
C LEU A 216 -24.54 -32.26 33.85
N GLY A 217 -23.48 -33.07 34.07
CA GLY A 217 -23.46 -34.13 35.05
C GLY A 217 -24.40 -35.31 34.72
N ILE A 218 -24.76 -35.52 33.45
CA ILE A 218 -25.63 -36.61 33.02
C ILE A 218 -24.79 -37.87 32.84
N LYS A 219 -24.86 -38.78 33.80
CA LYS A 219 -24.16 -40.07 33.81
C LYS A 219 -24.96 -41.16 33.11
N GLY A 220 -24.27 -42.03 32.39
CA GLY A 220 -24.86 -43.24 31.77
C GLY A 220 -24.24 -43.54 30.39
N SER A 221 -24.27 -44.77 29.94
CA SER A 221 -23.75 -45.23 28.67
C SER A 221 -24.43 -44.58 27.44
N SER A 222 -25.63 -44.03 27.60
CA SER A 222 -26.42 -43.37 26.57
C SER A 222 -26.61 -41.87 26.82
N SER A 223 -25.74 -41.24 27.61
CA SER A 223 -25.84 -39.81 27.97
C SER A 223 -25.91 -38.90 26.75
N TYR A 224 -25.10 -39.16 25.70
CA TYR A 224 -25.10 -38.37 24.43
C TYR A 224 -26.43 -38.48 23.66
N VAL A 225 -27.12 -39.64 23.72
CA VAL A 225 -28.45 -39.83 23.11
C VAL A 225 -29.47 -38.96 23.81
N ARG A 226 -29.44 -38.91 25.16
CA ARG A 226 -30.31 -38.07 25.97
C ARG A 226 -30.11 -36.57 25.68
N ILE A 227 -28.87 -36.13 25.47
CA ILE A 227 -28.57 -34.73 25.02
C ILE A 227 -29.19 -34.49 23.66
N SER A 228 -29.08 -35.40 22.69
CA SER A 228 -29.67 -35.27 21.37
C SER A 228 -31.18 -35.20 21.40
N GLN A 229 -31.84 -36.00 22.28
CA GLN A 229 -33.26 -35.95 22.51
C GLN A 229 -33.72 -34.63 23.13
N LEU A 230 -33.00 -34.15 24.17
CA LEU A 230 -33.27 -32.84 24.80
C LEU A 230 -33.12 -31.70 23.79
N LYS A 231 -32.09 -31.78 22.96
CA LYS A 231 -31.88 -30.79 21.87
C LYS A 231 -33.04 -30.74 20.90
N LYS A 232 -33.56 -31.92 20.47
CA LYS A 232 -34.68 -32.00 19.57
C LYS A 232 -35.96 -31.42 20.21
N VAL A 233 -36.28 -31.83 21.43
CA VAL A 233 -37.45 -31.33 22.19
C VAL A 233 -37.36 -29.82 22.41
N ALA A 234 -36.15 -29.29 22.66
CA ALA A 234 -35.93 -27.85 22.85
C ALA A 234 -36.07 -27.03 21.55
N ILE A 235 -35.86 -27.64 20.39
CA ILE A 235 -36.02 -26.97 19.09
C ILE A 235 -37.51 -26.99 18.68
N ASP A 236 -38.23 -28.01 19.07
CA ASP A 236 -39.65 -28.19 18.73
C ASP A 236 -40.61 -27.32 19.58
N LYS A 237 -40.08 -26.69 20.65
CA LYS A 237 -40.81 -25.71 21.50
C LYS A 237 -40.68 -24.31 20.96
#